data_36792bb2283570657c957c5e4411283a
#
_entry.id   36792bb2283570657c957c5e4411283a
#
_cell.length_a   1.000
_cell.length_b   1.000
_cell.length_c   1.000
_cell.angle_alpha   90.00
_cell.angle_beta   90.00
_cell.angle_gamma   90.00
#
_symmetry.space_group_name_H-M   'P 1'
#
loop_
_entity.id
_entity.type
_entity.pdbx_description
1 polymer ?
#
loop_
_entity_poly.entity_id
_entity_poly.type
_entity_poly.pdbx_seq_one_letter_code
_entity_poly.pdbx_strand_id
1 'polypeptide(L)'
;DRKQSEDFAWRVKQAGQLASKMRFISAPWVGLLENDVWLRNAGHANAMAQRLYSGLQRITGVLTLHAPQANGVFAQLPPAAVDALHARGWKFYQFIAGGGCRFMCAWDTTEASVDALLADMQAVLG
;
A
#
# COMPACT_ATOMS: atom_id res chain seq x y z
N ASP A 1 25.18 16.50 0.72
CA ASP A 1 26.39 17.25 1.04
C ASP A 1 27.61 16.46 0.58
N ARG A 2 28.48 17.11 -0.23
CA ARG A 2 29.66 16.49 -0.85
C ARG A 2 30.65 15.95 0.20
N LYS A 3 30.79 16.65 1.31
CA LYS A 3 31.64 16.25 2.44
C LYS A 3 31.16 14.99 3.12
N GLN A 4 29.84 14.79 3.21
CA GLN A 4 29.25 13.56 3.79
C GLN A 4 29.38 12.37 2.86
N SER A 5 29.62 12.59 1.56
CA SER A 5 29.76 11.52 0.57
C SER A 5 31.19 11.05 0.32
N GLU A 6 32.19 11.73 0.88
CA GLU A 6 33.63 11.41 0.66
C GLU A 6 33.96 9.95 1.01
N ASP A 7 33.44 9.43 2.12
CA ASP A 7 33.64 8.06 2.58
C ASP A 7 32.57 7.07 2.13
N PHE A 8 31.56 7.53 1.38
CA PHE A 8 30.37 6.72 1.11
C PHE A 8 30.70 5.42 0.35
N ALA A 9 31.60 5.48 -0.63
CA ALA A 9 32.02 4.31 -1.40
C ALA A 9 32.69 3.24 -0.52
N TRP A 10 33.48 3.66 0.45
CA TRP A 10 34.12 2.75 1.41
C TRP A 10 33.14 2.16 2.40
N ARG A 11 32.17 2.95 2.87
CA ARG A 11 31.09 2.49 3.76
C ARG A 11 30.19 1.47 3.06
N VAL A 12 29.83 1.69 1.80
CA VAL A 12 29.08 0.75 0.96
C VAL A 12 29.84 -0.58 0.86
N LYS A 13 31.16 -0.54 0.61
CA LYS A 13 32.00 -1.70 0.53
C LYS A 13 32.11 -2.47 1.86
N GLN A 14 32.36 -1.74 2.96
CA GLN A 14 32.44 -2.32 4.30
C GLN A 14 31.12 -2.97 4.73
N ALA A 15 29.98 -2.39 4.35
CA ALA A 15 28.65 -2.91 4.63
C ALA A 15 28.24 -4.09 3.71
N GLY A 16 29.13 -4.55 2.82
CA GLY A 16 28.84 -5.63 1.88
C GLY A 16 27.81 -5.27 0.80
N GLN A 17 27.54 -3.98 0.61
CA GLN A 17 26.55 -3.49 -0.36
C GLN A 17 27.12 -3.37 -1.79
N LEU A 18 28.08 -4.20 -2.14
CA LEU A 18 28.66 -4.32 -3.48
C LEU A 18 28.15 -5.60 -4.15
N ALA A 19 26.92 -5.55 -4.63
CA ALA A 19 26.37 -6.66 -5.40
C ALA A 19 27.11 -6.80 -6.73
N SER A 20 27.50 -8.04 -7.10
CA SER A 20 27.98 -8.30 -8.45
C SER A 20 26.85 -8.06 -9.46
N LYS A 21 27.20 -7.66 -10.68
CA LYS A 21 26.21 -7.39 -11.74
C LYS A 21 25.18 -6.31 -11.36
N MET A 22 25.65 -5.20 -10.82
CA MET A 22 24.83 -4.05 -10.39
C MET A 22 23.78 -3.61 -11.41
N ARG A 23 24.03 -3.82 -12.71
CA ARG A 23 23.06 -3.51 -13.79
C ARG A 23 21.70 -4.18 -13.61
N PHE A 24 21.64 -5.38 -13.03
CA PHE A 24 20.37 -6.07 -12.76
C PHE A 24 19.60 -5.44 -11.60
N ILE A 25 20.29 -4.68 -10.75
CA ILE A 25 19.69 -3.91 -9.66
C ILE A 25 19.26 -2.53 -10.16
N SER A 26 20.07 -1.89 -11.03
CA SER A 26 19.81 -0.54 -11.52
C SER A 26 18.84 -0.48 -12.73
N ALA A 27 18.81 -1.50 -13.58
CA ALA A 27 17.95 -1.50 -14.77
C ALA A 27 16.44 -1.33 -14.46
N PRO A 28 15.86 -1.98 -13.42
CA PRO A 28 14.48 -1.73 -13.03
C PRO A 28 14.20 -0.27 -12.65
N TRP A 29 15.18 0.41 -12.04
CA TRP A 29 15.05 1.84 -11.72
C TRP A 29 15.02 2.71 -12.97
N VAL A 30 15.85 2.39 -13.97
CA VAL A 30 15.82 3.10 -15.26
C VAL A 30 14.43 2.97 -15.88
N GLY A 31 13.93 1.74 -16.04
CA GLY A 31 12.62 1.50 -16.63
C GLY A 31 11.47 2.13 -15.82
N LEU A 32 11.58 2.18 -14.49
CA LEU A 32 10.57 2.79 -13.64
C LEU A 32 10.55 4.32 -13.76
N LEU A 33 11.73 4.95 -13.90
CA LEU A 33 11.86 6.40 -13.97
C LEU A 33 11.64 6.96 -15.38
N GLU A 34 11.84 6.14 -16.43
CA GLU A 34 11.58 6.55 -17.80
C GLU A 34 10.07 6.75 -18.06
N ASN A 35 9.75 7.77 -18.85
CA ASN A 35 8.38 8.06 -19.30
C ASN A 35 7.35 8.19 -18.17
N ASP A 36 7.76 8.62 -16.99
CA ASP A 36 6.91 8.83 -15.81
C ASP A 36 6.13 7.58 -15.36
N VAL A 37 6.66 6.37 -15.62
CA VAL A 37 6.01 5.10 -15.23
C VAL A 37 5.68 5.08 -13.75
N TRP A 38 6.63 5.46 -12.90
CA TRP A 38 6.45 5.48 -11.44
C TRP A 38 5.36 6.48 -11.00
N LEU A 39 5.25 7.65 -11.67
CA LEU A 39 4.21 8.64 -11.37
C LEU A 39 2.82 8.13 -11.74
N ARG A 40 2.67 7.51 -12.92
CA ARG A 40 1.41 6.91 -13.33
C ARG A 40 0.98 5.79 -12.38
N ASN A 41 1.90 4.92 -12.02
CA ASN A 41 1.64 3.80 -11.11
C ASN A 41 1.27 4.28 -9.70
N ALA A 42 2.01 5.25 -9.17
CA ALA A 42 1.72 5.83 -7.87
C ALA A 42 0.39 6.62 -7.88
N GLY A 43 0.14 7.39 -8.93
CA GLY A 43 -1.12 8.13 -9.11
C GLY A 43 -2.33 7.20 -9.16
N HIS A 44 -2.22 6.09 -9.90
CA HIS A 44 -3.28 5.08 -9.96
C HIS A 44 -3.51 4.44 -8.57
N ALA A 45 -2.45 3.99 -7.90
CA ALA A 45 -2.56 3.39 -6.56
C ALA A 45 -3.20 4.35 -5.55
N ASN A 46 -2.85 5.64 -5.60
CA ASN A 46 -3.44 6.67 -4.75
C ASN A 46 -4.92 6.91 -5.07
N ALA A 47 -5.30 6.89 -6.37
CA ALA A 47 -6.69 7.03 -6.78
C ALA A 47 -7.55 5.86 -6.26
N MET A 48 -7.04 4.63 -6.32
CA MET A 48 -7.72 3.46 -5.76
C MET A 48 -7.85 3.54 -4.24
N ALA A 49 -6.84 4.04 -3.55
CA ALA A 49 -6.92 4.28 -2.11
C ALA A 49 -7.98 5.33 -1.76
N GLN A 50 -8.08 6.42 -2.52
CA GLN A 50 -9.14 7.42 -2.33
C GLN A 50 -10.54 6.83 -2.59
N ARG A 51 -10.70 6.00 -3.63
CA ARG A 51 -11.96 5.29 -3.91
C ARG A 51 -12.35 4.40 -2.73
N LEU A 52 -11.41 3.59 -2.25
CA LEU A 52 -11.63 2.71 -1.10
C LEU A 52 -12.01 3.51 0.16
N TYR A 53 -11.24 4.54 0.48
CA TYR A 53 -11.51 5.41 1.63
C TYR A 53 -12.91 6.03 1.57
N SER A 54 -13.28 6.60 0.43
CA SER A 54 -14.60 7.21 0.23
C SER A 54 -15.74 6.19 0.34
N GLY A 55 -15.51 4.96 -0.08
CA GLY A 55 -16.46 3.86 0.07
C GLY A 55 -16.62 3.45 1.53
N LEU A 56 -15.50 3.29 2.26
CA LEU A 56 -15.50 2.90 3.68
C LEU A 56 -16.25 3.89 4.57
N GLN A 57 -16.16 5.18 4.28
CA GLN A 57 -16.89 6.21 5.04
C GLN A 57 -18.41 6.09 4.98
N ARG A 58 -18.95 5.33 4.02
CA ARG A 58 -20.39 5.09 3.84
C ARG A 58 -20.87 3.81 4.52
N ILE A 59 -19.95 2.99 5.04
CA ILE A 59 -20.28 1.71 5.66
C ILE A 59 -20.40 1.89 7.18
N THR A 60 -21.58 1.63 7.71
CA THR A 60 -21.81 1.67 9.17
C THR A 60 -20.93 0.61 9.84
N GLY A 61 -20.32 0.97 10.97
CA GLY A 61 -19.43 0.04 11.71
C GLY A 61 -17.96 0.09 11.27
N VAL A 62 -17.62 0.87 10.24
CA VAL A 62 -16.23 1.15 9.85
C VAL A 62 -15.82 2.53 10.34
N LEU A 63 -14.69 2.62 11.03
CA LEU A 63 -14.07 3.88 11.42
C LEU A 63 -12.80 4.10 10.60
N THR A 64 -12.84 5.03 9.65
CA THR A 64 -11.63 5.45 8.93
C THR A 64 -10.76 6.33 9.83
N LEU A 65 -9.46 6.01 9.96
CA LEU A 65 -8.58 6.68 10.92
C LEU A 65 -8.06 8.02 10.40
N HIS A 66 -7.69 8.11 9.14
CA HIS A 66 -7.27 9.35 8.47
C HIS A 66 -7.51 9.29 6.97
N ALA A 67 -7.62 10.48 6.36
CA ALA A 67 -7.64 10.57 4.90
C ALA A 67 -6.31 10.10 4.31
N PRO A 68 -6.30 9.26 3.27
CA PRO A 68 -5.07 8.76 2.68
C PRO A 68 -4.30 9.87 1.95
N GLN A 69 -3.01 9.97 2.23
CA GLN A 69 -2.07 10.85 1.53
C GLN A 69 -1.22 10.09 0.50
N ALA A 70 -1.36 8.77 0.48
CA ALA A 70 -0.70 7.84 -0.43
C ALA A 70 -1.64 6.65 -0.68
N ASN A 71 -1.08 5.51 -1.05
CA ASN A 71 -1.81 4.30 -1.44
C ASN A 71 -2.30 3.42 -0.27
N GLY A 72 -2.15 3.86 0.98
CA GLY A 72 -2.58 3.12 2.17
C GLY A 72 -3.84 3.69 2.78
N VAL A 73 -4.81 2.83 3.09
CA VAL A 73 -6.05 3.18 3.81
C VAL A 73 -6.06 2.48 5.16
N PHE A 74 -6.35 3.23 6.19
CA PHE A 74 -6.37 2.76 7.57
C PHE A 74 -7.77 2.87 8.14
N ALA A 75 -8.32 1.73 8.57
CA ALA A 75 -9.66 1.67 9.12
C ALA A 75 -9.74 0.68 10.28
N GLN A 76 -10.58 0.97 11.25
CA GLN A 76 -10.91 0.06 12.33
C GLN A 76 -12.18 -0.70 12.00
N LEU A 77 -12.12 -2.02 12.15
CA LEU A 77 -13.22 -2.95 11.90
C LEU A 77 -13.49 -3.77 13.18
N PRO A 78 -14.74 -4.20 13.41
CA PRO A 78 -15.03 -5.19 14.42
C PRO A 78 -14.26 -6.50 14.16
N PRO A 79 -13.75 -7.20 15.18
CA PRO A 79 -12.98 -8.45 15.00
C PRO A 79 -13.73 -9.50 14.16
N ALA A 80 -15.02 -9.69 14.41
CA ALA A 80 -15.84 -10.63 13.65
C ALA A 80 -15.90 -10.30 12.14
N ALA A 81 -15.91 -9.01 11.77
CA ALA A 81 -15.86 -8.58 10.37
C ALA A 81 -14.51 -8.88 9.72
N VAL A 82 -13.41 -8.72 10.47
CA VAL A 82 -12.07 -9.08 10.00
C VAL A 82 -11.99 -10.56 9.68
N ASP A 83 -12.45 -11.42 10.61
CA ASP A 83 -12.43 -12.88 10.42
C ASP A 83 -13.30 -13.30 9.22
N ALA A 84 -14.49 -12.70 9.07
CA ALA A 84 -15.38 -12.98 7.96
C ALA A 84 -14.80 -12.54 6.60
N LEU A 85 -14.11 -11.40 6.54
CA LEU A 85 -13.43 -10.94 5.33
C LEU A 85 -12.24 -11.84 4.97
N HIS A 86 -11.46 -12.27 5.95
CA HIS A 86 -10.39 -13.25 5.73
C HIS A 86 -10.94 -14.58 5.22
N ALA A 87 -12.08 -15.06 5.76
CA ALA A 87 -12.76 -16.26 5.28
C ALA A 87 -13.25 -16.13 3.82
N ARG A 88 -13.56 -14.93 3.35
CA ARG A 88 -13.87 -14.63 1.94
C ARG A 88 -12.66 -14.49 1.03
N GLY A 89 -11.45 -14.64 1.60
CA GLY A 89 -10.18 -14.60 0.87
C GLY A 89 -9.47 -13.25 0.83
N TRP A 90 -10.03 -12.23 1.45
CA TRP A 90 -9.37 -10.92 1.53
C TRP A 90 -8.13 -10.98 2.43
N LYS A 91 -7.03 -10.38 1.98
CA LYS A 91 -5.76 -10.36 2.70
C LYS A 91 -5.38 -8.92 3.04
N PHE A 92 -5.35 -8.61 4.31
CA PHE A 92 -4.91 -7.32 4.84
C PHE A 92 -4.34 -7.51 6.25
N TYR A 93 -3.61 -6.51 6.73
CA TYR A 93 -2.97 -6.60 8.05
C TYR A 93 -3.75 -5.84 9.11
N GLN A 94 -3.94 -6.49 10.27
CA GLN A 94 -4.21 -5.81 11.52
C GLN A 94 -2.87 -5.47 12.18
N PHE A 95 -2.58 -4.21 12.42
CA PHE A 95 -1.28 -3.80 12.96
C PHE A 95 -1.38 -2.80 14.12
N ILE A 96 -2.57 -2.28 14.39
CA ILE A 96 -2.86 -1.44 15.56
C ILE A 96 -3.74 -2.23 16.52
N ALA A 97 -3.37 -2.23 17.81
CA ALA A 97 -4.23 -2.76 18.86
C ALA A 97 -5.62 -2.10 18.81
N GLY A 98 -6.68 -2.90 19.00
CA GLY A 98 -8.05 -2.40 18.92
C GLY A 98 -8.71 -2.50 17.55
N GLY A 99 -8.17 -3.33 16.62
CA GLY A 99 -8.84 -3.65 15.36
C GLY A 99 -8.45 -2.76 14.17
N GLY A 100 -7.36 -2.01 14.29
CA GLY A 100 -6.85 -1.18 13.19
C GLY A 100 -6.28 -2.01 12.05
N CYS A 101 -6.90 -1.94 10.87
CA CYS A 101 -6.52 -2.63 9.65
C CYS A 101 -5.85 -1.68 8.68
N ARG A 102 -4.90 -2.21 7.90
CA ARG A 102 -4.25 -1.51 6.81
C ARG A 102 -4.56 -2.18 5.48
N PHE A 103 -5.15 -1.43 4.58
CA PHE A 103 -5.40 -1.81 3.19
C PHE A 103 -4.43 -1.07 2.29
N MET A 104 -3.72 -1.80 1.42
CA MET A 104 -2.76 -1.21 0.50
C MET A 104 -3.25 -1.37 -0.93
N CYS A 105 -3.37 -0.27 -1.64
CA CYS A 105 -3.59 -0.28 -3.08
C CYS A 105 -2.27 -0.27 -3.84
N ALA A 106 -2.21 -0.92 -4.99
CA ALA A 106 -1.04 -1.05 -5.83
C ALA A 106 -1.32 -0.55 -7.25
N TRP A 107 -0.32 -0.55 -8.08
CA TRP A 107 -0.40 -0.13 -9.48
C TRP A 107 -1.36 -0.99 -10.33
N ASP A 108 -1.64 -2.21 -9.88
CA ASP A 108 -2.53 -3.19 -10.52
C ASP A 108 -3.89 -3.35 -9.81
N THR A 109 -4.13 -2.59 -8.72
CA THR A 109 -5.43 -2.58 -8.05
C THR A 109 -6.50 -2.02 -9.01
N THR A 110 -7.57 -2.79 -9.25
CA THR A 110 -8.66 -2.37 -10.12
C THR A 110 -9.82 -1.75 -9.35
N GLU A 111 -10.60 -0.89 -10.00
CA GLU A 111 -11.84 -0.37 -9.43
C GLU A 111 -12.79 -1.52 -9.02
N ALA A 112 -12.90 -2.54 -9.86
CA ALA A 112 -13.74 -3.70 -9.58
C ALA A 112 -13.31 -4.44 -8.31
N SER A 113 -12.01 -4.58 -8.04
CA SER A 113 -11.53 -5.20 -6.80
C SER A 113 -11.80 -4.34 -5.56
N VAL A 114 -11.71 -3.02 -5.69
CA VAL A 114 -12.08 -2.10 -4.61
C VAL A 114 -13.59 -2.18 -4.32
N ASP A 115 -14.41 -2.16 -5.35
CA ASP A 115 -15.87 -2.24 -5.22
C ASP A 115 -16.32 -3.57 -4.64
N ALA A 116 -15.68 -4.69 -5.04
CA ALA A 116 -15.94 -6.01 -4.48
C ALA A 116 -15.60 -6.08 -2.98
N LEU A 117 -14.46 -5.49 -2.56
CA LEU A 117 -14.12 -5.40 -1.14
C LEU A 117 -15.15 -4.59 -0.35
N LEU A 118 -15.58 -3.45 -0.89
CA LEU A 118 -16.59 -2.60 -0.25
C LEU A 118 -17.95 -3.33 -0.13
N ALA A 119 -18.36 -4.05 -1.17
CA ALA A 119 -19.58 -4.84 -1.14
C ALA A 119 -19.51 -5.97 -0.09
N ASP A 120 -18.38 -6.67 -0.01
CA ASP A 120 -18.19 -7.70 1.01
C ASP A 120 -18.15 -7.14 2.43
N MET A 121 -17.51 -5.97 2.63
CA MET A 121 -17.55 -5.28 3.92
C MET A 121 -18.96 -4.89 4.33
N GLN A 122 -19.74 -4.36 3.40
CA GLN A 122 -21.13 -4.02 3.65
C GLN A 122 -21.97 -5.24 3.99
N ALA A 123 -21.77 -6.36 3.29
CA ALA A 123 -22.49 -7.62 3.55
C ALA A 123 -22.11 -8.27 4.89
N VAL A 124 -20.92 -8.03 5.40
CA VAL A 124 -20.43 -8.57 6.68
C VAL A 124 -20.88 -7.71 7.87
N LEU A 125 -21.05 -6.42 7.67
CA LEU A 125 -21.36 -5.44 8.72
C LEU A 125 -22.87 -5.07 8.77
N GLY A 126 -23.60 -5.30 7.72
CA GLY A 126 -25.04 -5.05 7.58
C GLY A 126 -25.86 -6.23 7.92
#